data_df5fde7cdb2c68d731b78c7d37154b6d
#
_entry.id   df5fde7cdb2c68d731b78c7d37154b6d
#
_cell.length_a   1.000
_cell.length_b   1.000
_cell.length_c   1.000
_cell.angle_alpha   90.00
_cell.angle_beta   90.00
_cell.angle_gamma   90.00
#
_symmetry.space_group_name_H-M   'P 1'
#
loop_
_entity.id
_entity.type
_entity.pdbx_description
1 polymer ?
#
loop_
_entity_poly.entity_id
_entity_poly.type
_entity_poly.pdbx_seq_one_letter_code
_entity_poly.pdbx_strand_id
1 'polypeptide(L)'
;MDLTLIPEFKLRLWENIMNLNVKDAASCKYDMISLGEIMLRLDPGEGRIKTARSFRAWEGGGEYNVARGLRRCFGMRTAAVTALADNEVGRLVEDFMLEGGVDTSLIKWVPYDGIGRTVRNGLNFTERGFGIRGALGVSDRGNTAVSKLKPGDIDWEHIFGELGVRWFHTGGIFAALSETTAEVVIEAVKTAKKYGTIVSYDLNYRPSLWKDIGGKEKAQEVNKKIAKYVDVMIGNEEDFTACLGFEVEGNDANLKKLNIDGYCKMLSEVVKVYPNFKAI
;
A
#
# COMPACT_ATOMS: atom_id res chain seq x y z
N MET A 1 -32.91 12.46 -3.38
CA MET A 1 -32.29 11.23 -2.86
C MET A 1 -32.75 11.12 -1.40
N ASP A 2 -33.62 10.16 -1.12
CA ASP A 2 -34.28 10.04 0.18
C ASP A 2 -33.29 9.51 1.22
N LEU A 3 -32.88 10.36 2.17
CA LEU A 3 -31.89 10.07 3.23
C LEU A 3 -32.46 9.13 4.31
N THR A 4 -33.73 8.78 4.26
CA THR A 4 -34.43 7.95 5.26
C THR A 4 -34.09 6.45 5.16
N LEU A 5 -33.37 6.03 4.11
CA LEU A 5 -33.01 4.63 3.88
C LEU A 5 -31.56 4.29 4.25
N ILE A 6 -30.86 5.16 4.98
CA ILE A 6 -29.51 4.86 5.44
C ILE A 6 -29.62 4.16 6.81
N PRO A 7 -29.29 2.86 6.92
CA PRO A 7 -29.31 2.18 8.21
C PRO A 7 -28.43 2.93 9.23
N GLU A 8 -28.81 2.92 10.52
CA GLU A 8 -28.06 3.55 11.63
C GLU A 8 -26.56 3.26 11.61
N PHE A 9 -26.17 2.12 11.05
CA PHE A 9 -24.77 1.72 10.83
C PHE A 9 -24.02 2.66 9.87
N LYS A 10 -24.66 3.12 8.77
CA LYS A 10 -24.06 4.10 7.86
C LYS A 10 -23.88 5.47 8.51
N LEU A 11 -24.83 5.91 9.35
CA LEU A 11 -24.70 7.16 10.11
C LEU A 11 -23.50 7.13 11.05
N ARG A 12 -23.30 6.03 11.81
CA ARG A 12 -22.14 5.87 12.70
C ARG A 12 -20.80 5.82 11.95
N LEU A 13 -20.78 5.24 10.74
CA LEU A 13 -19.56 5.27 9.91
C LEU A 13 -19.21 6.71 9.51
N TRP A 14 -20.18 7.52 9.10
CA TRP A 14 -20.00 8.93 8.75
C TRP A 14 -19.59 9.78 9.98
N GLU A 15 -20.18 9.56 11.12
CA GLU A 15 -19.81 10.24 12.38
C GLU A 15 -18.36 9.92 12.78
N ASN A 16 -17.89 8.69 12.59
CA ASN A 16 -16.51 8.30 12.89
C ASN A 16 -15.49 8.87 11.86
N ILE A 17 -15.84 8.98 10.59
CA ILE A 17 -15.00 9.63 9.57
C ILE A 17 -14.86 11.13 9.88
N MET A 18 -15.90 11.79 10.37
CA MET A 18 -15.87 13.19 10.81
C MET A 18 -14.95 13.44 12.02
N ASN A 19 -14.52 12.37 12.70
CA ASN A 19 -13.63 12.43 13.88
C ASN A 19 -12.16 12.10 13.58
N LEU A 20 -11.73 12.11 12.30
CA LEU A 20 -10.31 12.06 11.96
C LEU A 20 -9.65 13.38 12.33
N ASN A 21 -8.84 13.37 13.40
CA ASN A 21 -8.09 14.53 13.82
C ASN A 21 -6.84 14.72 12.93
N VAL A 22 -7.03 15.33 11.77
CA VAL A 22 -5.96 15.59 10.81
C VAL A 22 -5.20 16.84 11.22
N LYS A 23 -3.88 16.74 11.37
CA LYS A 23 -3.00 17.89 11.70
C LYS A 23 -3.19 19.05 10.73
N ASP A 24 -2.96 20.28 11.21
CA ASP A 24 -2.96 21.46 10.36
C ASP A 24 -1.89 21.36 9.26
N ALA A 25 -2.26 21.74 8.05
CA ALA A 25 -1.37 21.74 6.90
C ALA A 25 -0.17 22.67 7.07
N ALA A 26 -0.32 23.78 7.80
CA ALA A 26 0.77 24.73 8.07
C ALA A 26 1.84 24.14 9.00
N SER A 27 1.50 23.18 9.84
CA SER A 27 2.43 22.54 10.78
C SER A 27 3.16 21.32 10.20
N CYS A 28 2.94 20.98 8.94
CA CYS A 28 3.49 19.78 8.33
C CYS A 28 4.13 20.09 6.97
N LYS A 29 5.27 19.46 6.69
CA LYS A 29 5.90 19.51 5.36
C LYS A 29 5.06 18.74 4.34
N TYR A 30 4.50 17.58 4.73
CA TYR A 30 3.76 16.71 3.82
C TYR A 30 2.30 16.55 4.23
N ASP A 31 1.43 16.60 3.24
CA ASP A 31 0.02 16.23 3.40
C ASP A 31 -0.13 14.71 3.46
N MET A 32 0.69 13.99 2.67
CA MET A 32 0.73 12.53 2.72
C MET A 32 2.10 11.99 2.30
N ILE A 33 2.57 10.96 3.02
CA ILE A 33 3.69 10.14 2.56
C ILE A 33 3.24 8.68 2.38
N SER A 34 3.83 7.99 1.41
CA SER A 34 3.64 6.56 1.20
C SER A 34 4.90 5.77 1.52
N LEU A 35 4.75 4.57 2.13
CA LEU A 35 5.82 3.59 2.30
C LEU A 35 5.49 2.37 1.46
N GLY A 36 6.32 2.04 0.47
CA GLY A 36 6.07 0.90 -0.40
C GLY A 36 7.14 0.65 -1.44
N GLU A 37 6.93 -0.41 -2.23
CA GLU A 37 7.79 -0.72 -3.36
C GLU A 37 7.38 0.08 -4.59
N ILE A 38 8.36 0.69 -5.24
CA ILE A 38 8.19 1.34 -6.55
C ILE A 38 9.00 0.57 -7.57
N MET A 39 8.31 0.03 -8.57
CA MET A 39 8.91 -0.82 -9.61
C MET A 39 8.94 -0.10 -10.95
N LEU A 40 9.91 -0.45 -11.79
CA LEU A 40 9.84 -0.15 -13.21
C LEU A 40 8.80 -1.08 -13.85
N ARG A 41 7.72 -0.48 -14.35
CA ARG A 41 6.64 -1.19 -15.01
C ARG A 41 6.86 -1.17 -16.52
N LEU A 42 6.80 -2.36 -17.15
CA LEU A 42 7.02 -2.57 -18.55
C LEU A 42 5.74 -3.07 -19.24
N ASP A 43 5.21 -2.26 -20.15
CA ASP A 43 3.95 -2.49 -20.88
C ASP A 43 4.24 -2.76 -22.37
N PRO A 44 3.91 -3.95 -22.89
CA PRO A 44 4.12 -4.29 -24.31
C PRO A 44 3.06 -3.64 -25.24
N GLY A 45 2.18 -2.76 -24.74
CA GLY A 45 1.08 -2.19 -25.48
C GLY A 45 -0.02 -3.24 -25.75
N GLU A 46 -0.43 -3.37 -27.01
CA GLU A 46 -1.46 -4.34 -27.43
C GLU A 46 -0.92 -5.76 -27.59
N GLY A 47 0.41 -5.90 -27.63
CA GLY A 47 1.10 -7.17 -27.78
C GLY A 47 1.07 -8.04 -26.52
N ARG A 48 1.81 -9.15 -26.58
CA ARG A 48 2.05 -10.05 -25.44
C ARG A 48 3.47 -9.93 -24.94
N ILE A 49 3.69 -10.05 -23.65
CA ILE A 49 5.03 -10.04 -23.03
C ILE A 49 5.97 -11.00 -23.78
N LYS A 50 5.54 -12.25 -24.01
CA LYS A 50 6.37 -13.31 -24.61
C LYS A 50 6.81 -13.04 -26.05
N THR A 51 6.18 -12.11 -26.75
CA THR A 51 6.50 -11.79 -28.15
C THR A 51 6.93 -10.34 -28.33
N ALA A 52 6.95 -9.54 -27.27
CA ALA A 52 7.31 -8.13 -27.34
C ALA A 52 8.78 -7.95 -27.76
N ARG A 53 9.02 -6.90 -28.53
CA ARG A 53 10.36 -6.43 -28.90
C ARG A 53 10.62 -5.01 -28.37
N SER A 54 9.60 -4.39 -27.82
CA SER A 54 9.66 -3.08 -27.16
C SER A 54 8.64 -3.02 -26.03
N PHE A 55 8.90 -2.17 -25.06
CA PHE A 55 8.01 -1.91 -23.94
C PHE A 55 7.94 -0.40 -23.70
N ARG A 56 6.78 0.10 -23.32
CA ARG A 56 6.67 1.40 -22.68
C ARG A 56 7.02 1.23 -21.21
N ALA A 57 7.87 2.10 -20.70
CA ALA A 57 8.29 2.10 -19.32
C ALA A 57 7.44 3.10 -18.50
N TRP A 58 7.07 2.71 -17.30
CA TRP A 58 6.34 3.51 -16.33
C TRP A 58 6.84 3.16 -14.93
N GLU A 59 6.65 4.04 -14.00
CA GLU A 59 6.76 3.72 -12.58
C GLU A 59 5.44 3.15 -12.04
N GLY A 60 5.50 2.39 -10.94
CA GLY A 60 4.29 1.90 -10.29
C GLY A 60 4.55 1.17 -9.00
N GLY A 61 3.63 1.34 -8.09
CA GLY A 61 3.56 0.70 -6.79
C GLY A 61 2.24 1.08 -6.14
N GLY A 62 1.59 0.18 -5.40
CA GLY A 62 0.27 0.44 -4.82
C GLY A 62 0.26 1.73 -4.03
N GLU A 63 1.13 1.83 -3.08
CA GLU A 63 1.26 2.96 -2.15
C GLU A 63 1.73 4.25 -2.86
N TYR A 64 2.67 4.11 -3.78
CA TYR A 64 3.14 5.23 -4.60
C TYR A 64 2.04 5.80 -5.50
N ASN A 65 1.22 4.94 -6.10
CA ASN A 65 0.13 5.38 -6.96
C ASN A 65 -0.85 6.29 -6.20
N VAL A 66 -1.07 6.05 -4.91
CA VAL A 66 -1.87 6.93 -4.05
C VAL A 66 -1.19 8.30 -3.88
N ALA A 67 0.11 8.33 -3.55
CA ALA A 67 0.86 9.58 -3.40
C ALA A 67 0.86 10.40 -4.71
N ARG A 68 1.12 9.73 -5.84
CA ARG A 68 1.09 10.37 -7.17
C ARG A 68 -0.29 10.89 -7.53
N GLY A 69 -1.33 10.10 -7.26
CA GLY A 69 -2.73 10.51 -7.51
C GLY A 69 -3.12 11.74 -6.70
N LEU A 70 -2.81 11.77 -5.42
CA LEU A 70 -3.05 12.93 -4.56
C LEU A 70 -2.27 14.17 -5.03
N ARG A 71 -1.03 14.00 -5.46
CA ARG A 71 -0.24 15.10 -6.02
C ARG A 71 -0.83 15.62 -7.32
N ARG A 72 -1.13 14.74 -8.28
CA ARG A 72 -1.55 15.12 -9.64
C ARG A 72 -2.98 15.62 -9.70
N CYS A 73 -3.88 15.03 -8.92
CA CYS A 73 -5.31 15.38 -8.99
C CYS A 73 -5.70 16.49 -8.02
N PHE A 74 -5.01 16.60 -6.88
CA PHE A 74 -5.41 17.51 -5.79
C PHE A 74 -4.32 18.51 -5.39
N GLY A 75 -3.14 18.47 -6.02
CA GLY A 75 -2.04 19.39 -5.71
C GLY A 75 -1.42 19.22 -4.32
N MET A 76 -1.66 18.08 -3.66
CA MET A 76 -1.15 17.82 -2.32
C MET A 76 0.37 17.66 -2.30
N ARG A 77 1.00 18.02 -1.17
CA ARG A 77 2.43 17.83 -0.91
C ARG A 77 2.66 16.38 -0.51
N THR A 78 3.19 15.59 -1.44
CA THR A 78 3.39 14.15 -1.23
C THR A 78 4.83 13.74 -1.38
N ALA A 79 5.26 12.72 -0.64
CA ALA A 79 6.56 12.08 -0.77
C ALA A 79 6.41 10.56 -0.74
N ALA A 80 7.42 9.87 -1.25
CA ALA A 80 7.51 8.42 -1.17
C ALA A 80 8.73 7.98 -0.37
N VAL A 81 8.50 7.15 0.65
CA VAL A 81 9.52 6.43 1.39
C VAL A 81 9.69 5.06 0.75
N THR A 82 10.87 4.81 0.22
CA THR A 82 11.22 3.56 -0.46
C THR A 82 12.74 3.37 -0.45
N ALA A 83 13.21 2.25 -1.01
CA ALA A 83 14.64 2.09 -1.29
C ALA A 83 14.83 1.65 -2.75
N LEU A 84 15.81 2.24 -3.42
CA LEU A 84 16.19 1.92 -4.79
C LEU A 84 17.68 1.54 -4.85
N ALA A 85 18.02 0.60 -5.73
CA ALA A 85 19.40 0.31 -6.05
C ALA A 85 19.98 1.48 -6.87
N ASP A 86 21.15 1.97 -6.48
CA ASP A 86 21.80 3.12 -7.10
C ASP A 86 22.44 2.73 -8.44
N ASN A 87 21.60 2.70 -9.46
CA ASN A 87 21.97 2.43 -10.84
C ASN A 87 20.99 3.15 -11.79
N GLU A 88 21.24 3.12 -13.09
CA GLU A 88 20.44 3.81 -14.09
C GLU A 88 18.96 3.41 -14.11
N VAL A 89 18.62 2.16 -13.72
CA VAL A 89 17.20 1.74 -13.59
C VAL A 89 16.54 2.42 -12.40
N GLY A 90 17.25 2.53 -11.27
CA GLY A 90 16.75 3.27 -10.10
C GLY A 90 16.58 4.75 -10.40
N ARG A 91 17.53 5.35 -11.14
CA ARG A 91 17.46 6.75 -11.57
C ARG A 91 16.31 7.00 -12.54
N LEU A 92 16.02 6.06 -13.44
CA LEU A 92 14.85 6.14 -14.33
C LEU A 92 13.54 6.10 -13.53
N VAL A 93 13.44 5.25 -12.51
CA VAL A 93 12.26 5.22 -11.63
C VAL A 93 12.10 6.55 -10.89
N GLU A 94 13.20 7.11 -10.36
CA GLU A 94 13.18 8.43 -9.70
C GLU A 94 12.72 9.54 -10.65
N ASP A 95 13.20 9.55 -11.90
CA ASP A 95 12.82 10.54 -12.91
C ASP A 95 11.30 10.53 -13.15
N PHE A 96 10.71 9.34 -13.32
CA PHE A 96 9.25 9.22 -13.43
C PHE A 96 8.51 9.68 -12.18
N MET A 97 9.07 9.45 -10.98
CA MET A 97 8.48 9.96 -9.73
C MET A 97 8.50 11.48 -9.70
N LEU A 98 9.59 12.12 -10.15
CA LEU A 98 9.72 13.56 -10.29
C LEU A 98 8.73 14.12 -11.31
N GLU A 99 8.54 13.47 -12.46
CA GLU A 99 7.48 13.81 -13.42
C GLU A 99 6.08 13.73 -12.79
N GLY A 100 5.87 12.77 -11.87
CA GLY A 100 4.66 12.65 -11.04
C GLY A 100 4.50 13.77 -10.03
N GLY A 101 5.57 14.53 -9.75
CA GLY A 101 5.63 15.63 -8.77
C GLY A 101 5.67 15.13 -7.32
N VAL A 102 6.00 13.88 -7.09
CA VAL A 102 6.20 13.29 -5.76
C VAL A 102 7.62 13.58 -5.28
N ASP A 103 7.77 14.04 -4.04
CA ASP A 103 9.09 14.31 -3.44
C ASP A 103 9.87 13.00 -3.26
N THR A 104 11.09 12.95 -3.78
CA THR A 104 11.99 11.80 -3.79
C THR A 104 13.07 11.88 -2.71
N SER A 105 13.09 12.93 -1.89
CA SER A 105 14.13 13.16 -0.88
C SER A 105 14.18 12.10 0.23
N LEU A 106 13.13 11.28 0.36
CA LEU A 106 13.01 10.22 1.34
C LEU A 106 13.38 8.83 0.77
N ILE A 107 13.96 8.78 -0.44
CA ILE A 107 14.46 7.52 -1.02
C ILE A 107 15.77 7.13 -0.35
N LYS A 108 15.84 5.89 0.15
CA LYS A 108 17.10 5.28 0.56
C LYS A 108 17.80 4.67 -0.65
N TRP A 109 18.92 5.25 -1.04
CA TRP A 109 19.76 4.70 -2.10
C TRP A 109 20.66 3.62 -1.56
N VAL A 110 20.63 2.44 -2.19
CA VAL A 110 21.43 1.28 -1.79
C VAL A 110 22.49 1.02 -2.86
N PRO A 111 23.79 0.90 -2.47
CA PRO A 111 24.85 0.63 -3.42
C PRO A 111 24.58 -0.61 -4.28
N TYR A 112 24.80 -0.49 -5.57
CA TYR A 112 24.58 -1.57 -6.54
C TYR A 112 25.90 -2.31 -6.83
N ASP A 113 25.86 -3.64 -6.83
CA ASP A 113 27.05 -4.49 -7.00
C ASP A 113 27.46 -4.75 -8.46
N GLY A 114 26.84 -4.05 -9.41
CA GLY A 114 27.11 -4.16 -10.85
C GLY A 114 26.34 -5.29 -11.56
N ILE A 115 25.76 -6.25 -10.84
CA ILE A 115 25.09 -7.44 -11.41
C ILE A 115 23.75 -7.79 -10.76
N GLY A 116 23.34 -7.08 -9.71
CA GLY A 116 22.06 -7.31 -8.99
C GLY A 116 22.03 -8.59 -8.16
N ARG A 117 23.17 -9.11 -7.72
CA ARG A 117 23.24 -10.28 -6.85
C ARG A 117 22.76 -9.98 -5.43
N THR A 118 23.14 -8.82 -4.93
CA THR A 118 22.80 -8.40 -3.56
C THR A 118 21.52 -7.58 -3.53
N VAL A 119 21.38 -6.65 -4.47
CA VAL A 119 20.25 -5.71 -4.54
C VAL A 119 19.99 -5.29 -5.98
N ARG A 120 18.71 -5.10 -6.32
CA ARG A 120 18.26 -4.61 -7.62
C ARG A 120 16.97 -3.80 -7.49
N ASN A 121 16.52 -3.17 -8.56
CA ASN A 121 15.21 -2.54 -8.64
C ASN A 121 14.16 -3.55 -9.13
N GLY A 122 12.95 -3.47 -8.60
CA GLY A 122 11.85 -4.34 -8.96
C GLY A 122 11.35 -4.07 -10.39
N LEU A 123 10.97 -5.13 -11.10
CA LEU A 123 10.35 -5.05 -12.42
C LEU A 123 8.93 -5.62 -12.38
N ASN A 124 8.04 -5.00 -13.13
CA ASN A 124 6.68 -5.50 -13.31
C ASN A 124 6.29 -5.43 -14.78
N PHE A 125 6.11 -6.59 -15.40
CA PHE A 125 5.59 -6.67 -16.76
C PHE A 125 4.07 -6.77 -16.71
N THR A 126 3.36 -5.89 -17.44
CA THR A 126 1.90 -5.85 -17.40
C THR A 126 1.33 -5.97 -18.80
N GLU A 127 0.72 -7.10 -19.09
CA GLU A 127 0.00 -7.36 -20.33
C GLU A 127 -1.49 -6.98 -20.15
N ARG A 128 -2.02 -6.16 -21.02
CA ARG A 128 -3.42 -5.74 -20.99
C ARG A 128 -4.35 -6.86 -21.43
N GLY A 129 -5.53 -6.92 -20.81
CA GLY A 129 -6.62 -7.77 -21.29
C GLY A 129 -7.25 -7.20 -22.58
N PHE A 130 -7.65 -8.10 -23.48
CA PHE A 130 -8.38 -7.75 -24.71
C PHE A 130 -9.47 -8.78 -24.97
N GLY A 131 -10.73 -8.35 -24.96
CA GLY A 131 -11.88 -9.24 -25.16
C GLY A 131 -11.85 -10.43 -24.19
N ILE A 132 -11.79 -11.63 -24.72
CA ILE A 132 -11.71 -12.88 -23.93
C ILE A 132 -10.32 -13.14 -23.33
N ARG A 133 -9.30 -12.39 -23.74
CA ARG A 133 -7.95 -12.50 -23.20
C ARG A 133 -7.85 -11.72 -21.89
N GLY A 134 -7.65 -12.42 -20.78
CA GLY A 134 -7.40 -11.80 -19.48
C GLY A 134 -6.09 -10.99 -19.46
N ALA A 135 -5.99 -10.03 -18.56
CA ALA A 135 -4.74 -9.34 -18.25
C ALA A 135 -3.74 -10.31 -17.61
N LEU A 136 -2.44 -10.09 -17.85
CA LEU A 136 -1.36 -10.87 -17.23
C LEU A 136 -0.33 -9.93 -16.60
N GLY A 137 -0.01 -10.18 -15.34
CA GLY A 137 1.07 -9.51 -14.64
C GLY A 137 2.21 -10.48 -14.32
N VAL A 138 3.44 -10.05 -14.54
CA VAL A 138 4.64 -10.77 -14.11
C VAL A 138 5.48 -9.83 -13.27
N SER A 139 5.52 -10.07 -11.97
CA SER A 139 6.32 -9.28 -11.03
C SER A 139 7.64 -10.00 -10.76
N ASP A 140 8.74 -9.32 -11.03
CA ASP A 140 10.09 -9.77 -10.73
C ASP A 140 10.69 -8.88 -9.65
N ARG A 141 10.44 -9.26 -8.38
CA ARG A 141 10.74 -8.46 -7.20
C ARG A 141 11.61 -9.14 -6.14
N GLY A 142 12.29 -10.22 -6.49
CA GLY A 142 13.25 -10.86 -5.60
C GLY A 142 14.50 -10.00 -5.38
N ASN A 143 15.02 -9.89 -4.16
CA ASN A 143 16.21 -9.12 -3.80
C ASN A 143 16.15 -7.63 -4.17
N THR A 144 14.98 -7.01 -4.18
CA THR A 144 14.89 -5.57 -4.42
C THR A 144 15.45 -4.78 -3.24
N ALA A 145 15.97 -3.58 -3.50
CA ALA A 145 16.52 -2.71 -2.45
C ALA A 145 15.51 -2.50 -1.33
N VAL A 146 14.25 -2.24 -1.68
CA VAL A 146 13.17 -2.00 -0.71
C VAL A 146 12.82 -3.25 0.09
N SER A 147 12.96 -4.46 -0.45
CA SER A 147 12.73 -5.72 0.29
C SER A 147 13.82 -6.03 1.33
N LYS A 148 14.93 -5.29 1.30
CA LYS A 148 16.04 -5.41 2.24
C LYS A 148 15.99 -4.39 3.38
N LEU A 149 15.01 -3.49 3.39
CA LEU A 149 14.82 -2.54 4.49
C LEU A 149 14.64 -3.26 5.81
N LYS A 150 15.23 -2.69 6.86
CA LYS A 150 15.19 -3.18 8.24
C LYS A 150 14.72 -2.07 9.18
N PRO A 151 14.18 -2.40 10.35
CA PRO A 151 13.97 -1.41 11.41
C PRO A 151 15.25 -0.59 11.68
N GLY A 152 15.08 0.71 11.83
CA GLY A 152 16.15 1.69 11.99
C GLY A 152 16.81 2.16 10.69
N ASP A 153 16.44 1.63 9.53
CA ASP A 153 16.94 2.08 8.22
C ASP A 153 16.37 3.43 7.77
N ILE A 154 15.21 3.80 8.29
CA ILE A 154 14.48 5.04 8.02
C ILE A 154 14.34 5.81 9.32
N ASP A 155 14.69 7.08 9.30
CA ASP A 155 14.51 7.98 10.45
C ASP A 155 13.07 8.47 10.57
N TRP A 156 12.22 7.63 11.16
CA TRP A 156 10.81 7.94 11.37
C TRP A 156 10.57 9.10 12.34
N GLU A 157 11.47 9.30 13.32
CA GLU A 157 11.40 10.41 14.26
C GLU A 157 11.58 11.75 13.52
N HIS A 158 12.57 11.83 12.62
CA HIS A 158 12.75 12.99 11.76
C HIS A 158 11.54 13.21 10.85
N ILE A 159 11.05 12.16 10.19
CA ILE A 159 9.95 12.28 9.21
C ILE A 159 8.64 12.73 9.89
N PHE A 160 8.22 12.06 10.96
CA PHE A 160 6.93 12.35 11.59
C PHE A 160 7.00 13.47 12.62
N GLY A 161 8.14 13.62 13.32
CA GLY A 161 8.34 14.59 14.38
C GLY A 161 8.82 15.95 13.88
N GLU A 162 9.89 16.00 13.08
CA GLU A 162 10.49 17.25 12.64
C GLU A 162 9.88 17.79 11.35
N LEU A 163 9.79 16.96 10.28
CA LEU A 163 9.19 17.38 9.02
C LEU A 163 7.67 17.56 9.12
N GLY A 164 7.02 16.72 9.91
CA GLY A 164 5.58 16.70 10.06
C GLY A 164 4.86 16.09 8.85
N VAL A 165 4.00 15.12 9.13
CA VAL A 165 3.20 14.41 8.14
C VAL A 165 1.76 14.33 8.63
N ARG A 166 0.80 14.70 7.79
CA ARG A 166 -0.62 14.65 8.13
C ARG A 166 -1.21 13.25 7.97
N TRP A 167 -0.78 12.54 6.92
CA TRP A 167 -1.29 11.22 6.54
C TRP A 167 -0.16 10.29 6.09
N PHE A 168 -0.11 9.09 6.64
CA PHE A 168 0.81 8.02 6.27
C PHE A 168 0.04 6.87 5.64
N HIS A 169 0.47 6.41 4.46
CA HIS A 169 -0.14 5.31 3.74
C HIS A 169 0.86 4.20 3.46
N THR A 170 0.49 2.96 3.76
CA THR A 170 1.26 1.77 3.42
C THR A 170 0.31 0.60 3.19
N GLY A 171 0.84 -0.59 2.87
CA GLY A 171 -0.01 -1.73 2.53
C GLY A 171 0.62 -3.10 2.72
N GLY A 172 -0.23 -4.11 2.61
CA GLY A 172 0.11 -5.51 2.83
C GLY A 172 1.08 -6.09 1.79
N ILE A 173 1.15 -5.51 0.59
CA ILE A 173 2.16 -5.92 -0.40
C ILE A 173 3.56 -5.60 0.12
N PHE A 174 3.79 -4.37 0.61
CA PHE A 174 5.08 -4.00 1.16
C PHE A 174 5.41 -4.82 2.42
N ALA A 175 4.44 -4.98 3.32
CA ALA A 175 4.63 -5.80 4.53
C ALA A 175 4.98 -7.27 4.23
N ALA A 176 4.61 -7.78 3.06
CA ALA A 176 4.85 -9.16 2.62
C ALA A 176 6.12 -9.36 1.78
N LEU A 177 6.91 -8.31 1.50
CA LEU A 177 8.12 -8.45 0.67
C LEU A 177 9.22 -9.25 1.36
N SER A 178 9.31 -9.15 2.69
CA SER A 178 10.24 -9.91 3.52
C SER A 178 9.80 -9.87 4.99
N GLU A 179 10.42 -10.66 5.85
CA GLU A 179 10.17 -10.61 7.30
C GLU A 179 10.52 -9.23 7.87
N THR A 180 11.61 -8.62 7.41
CA THR A 180 12.06 -7.32 7.91
C THR A 180 11.17 -6.17 7.46
N THR A 181 10.56 -6.23 6.26
CA THR A 181 9.63 -5.17 5.81
C THR A 181 8.35 -5.13 6.64
N ALA A 182 7.87 -6.26 7.13
CA ALA A 182 6.78 -6.30 8.10
C ALA A 182 7.12 -5.53 9.38
N GLU A 183 8.34 -5.69 9.89
CA GLU A 183 8.84 -5.00 11.08
C GLU A 183 9.00 -3.48 10.82
N VAL A 184 9.50 -3.10 9.63
CA VAL A 184 9.58 -1.68 9.21
C VAL A 184 8.19 -1.03 9.20
N VAL A 185 7.16 -1.72 8.69
CA VAL A 185 5.78 -1.19 8.76
C VAL A 185 5.35 -0.98 10.21
N ILE A 186 5.60 -1.96 11.09
CA ILE A 186 5.22 -1.87 12.51
C ILE A 186 5.93 -0.69 13.19
N GLU A 187 7.21 -0.49 12.92
CA GLU A 187 7.98 0.66 13.40
C GLU A 187 7.38 1.98 12.91
N ALA A 188 7.11 2.08 11.59
CA ALA A 188 6.56 3.27 10.96
C ALA A 188 5.19 3.65 11.53
N VAL A 189 4.24 2.69 11.61
CA VAL A 189 2.88 2.98 12.10
C VAL A 189 2.87 3.36 13.58
N LYS A 190 3.73 2.77 14.42
CA LYS A 190 3.90 3.14 15.83
C LYS A 190 4.39 4.59 15.95
N THR A 191 5.43 4.93 15.18
CA THR A 191 6.00 6.28 15.23
C THR A 191 5.01 7.30 14.65
N ALA A 192 4.32 6.99 13.55
CA ALA A 192 3.26 7.84 13.00
C ALA A 192 2.19 8.16 14.07
N LYS A 193 1.72 7.14 14.80
CA LYS A 193 0.74 7.34 15.87
C LYS A 193 1.28 8.15 17.04
N LYS A 194 2.54 7.98 17.42
CA LYS A 194 3.20 8.80 18.45
C LYS A 194 3.12 10.30 18.12
N TYR A 195 3.24 10.64 16.83
CA TYR A 195 3.18 12.03 16.36
C TYR A 195 1.80 12.47 15.84
N GLY A 196 0.74 11.72 16.10
CA GLY A 196 -0.63 12.08 15.72
C GLY A 196 -0.89 12.11 14.21
N THR A 197 -0.09 11.40 13.43
CA THR A 197 -0.30 11.21 11.99
C THR A 197 -1.41 10.18 11.77
N ILE A 198 -2.34 10.46 10.85
CA ILE A 198 -3.35 9.49 10.42
C ILE A 198 -2.67 8.36 9.66
N VAL A 199 -3.02 7.13 9.97
CA VAL A 199 -2.47 5.93 9.31
C VAL A 199 -3.55 5.26 8.49
N SER A 200 -3.34 5.13 7.18
CA SER A 200 -4.15 4.27 6.31
C SER A 200 -3.35 3.06 5.84
N TYR A 201 -4.03 1.92 5.75
CA TYR A 201 -3.44 0.66 5.37
C TYR A 201 -4.34 -0.10 4.40
N ASP A 202 -3.78 -0.48 3.25
CA ASP A 202 -4.44 -1.34 2.27
C ASP A 202 -3.98 -2.79 2.49
N LEU A 203 -4.89 -3.67 2.91
CA LEU A 203 -4.59 -5.08 3.18
C LEU A 203 -4.00 -5.79 1.97
N ASN A 204 -4.56 -5.56 0.81
CA ASN A 204 -4.04 -5.94 -0.51
C ASN A 204 -3.34 -7.31 -0.54
N TYR A 205 -4.03 -8.34 -0.07
CA TYR A 205 -3.49 -9.70 0.07
C TYR A 205 -3.00 -10.27 -1.26
N ARG A 206 -1.81 -10.84 -1.25
CA ARG A 206 -1.25 -11.54 -2.40
C ARG A 206 -0.71 -12.90 -1.97
N PRO A 207 -1.42 -14.01 -2.27
CA PRO A 207 -1.00 -15.36 -1.86
C PRO A 207 0.45 -15.68 -2.23
N SER A 208 0.89 -15.21 -3.41
CA SER A 208 2.25 -15.43 -3.91
C SER A 208 3.36 -14.81 -3.05
N LEU A 209 3.07 -13.72 -2.34
CA LEU A 209 4.05 -13.08 -1.46
C LEU A 209 4.15 -13.78 -0.10
N TRP A 210 3.04 -14.28 0.42
CA TRP A 210 3.00 -14.93 1.73
C TRP A 210 3.37 -16.40 1.70
N LYS A 211 3.21 -17.09 0.55
CA LYS A 211 3.37 -18.54 0.42
C LYS A 211 4.66 -19.08 1.05
N ASP A 212 5.79 -18.46 0.77
CA ASP A 212 7.09 -18.96 1.17
C ASP A 212 7.59 -18.38 2.52
N ILE A 213 6.81 -17.49 3.15
CA ILE A 213 7.14 -16.87 4.45
C ILE A 213 6.13 -17.19 5.56
N GLY A 214 5.36 -18.26 5.41
CA GLY A 214 4.43 -18.77 6.43
C GLY A 214 2.95 -18.68 6.08
N GLY A 215 2.61 -18.36 4.83
CA GLY A 215 1.24 -18.46 4.32
C GLY A 215 0.24 -17.50 4.97
N LYS A 216 -1.03 -17.95 5.00
CA LYS A 216 -2.15 -17.17 5.51
C LYS A 216 -2.03 -16.90 7.02
N GLU A 217 -1.51 -17.86 7.78
CA GLU A 217 -1.30 -17.73 9.23
C GLU A 217 -0.32 -16.58 9.53
N LYS A 218 0.78 -16.51 8.78
CA LYS A 218 1.75 -15.42 8.93
C LYS A 218 1.19 -14.10 8.48
N ALA A 219 0.42 -14.07 7.40
CA ALA A 219 -0.28 -12.86 6.96
C ALA A 219 -1.20 -12.33 8.07
N GLN A 220 -1.98 -13.20 8.71
CA GLN A 220 -2.84 -12.81 9.83
C GLN A 220 -2.05 -12.33 11.05
N GLU A 221 -0.98 -13.02 11.41
CA GLU A 221 -0.13 -12.61 12.54
C GLU A 221 0.39 -11.18 12.35
N VAL A 222 0.95 -10.90 11.17
CA VAL A 222 1.54 -9.60 10.85
C VAL A 222 0.47 -8.50 10.75
N ASN A 223 -0.57 -8.74 9.97
CA ASN A 223 -1.61 -7.72 9.74
C ASN A 223 -2.40 -7.39 11.02
N LYS A 224 -2.67 -8.36 11.88
CA LYS A 224 -3.28 -8.13 13.21
C LYS A 224 -2.41 -7.25 14.13
N LYS A 225 -1.08 -7.32 14.00
CA LYS A 225 -0.17 -6.41 14.74
C LYS A 225 -0.24 -4.98 14.19
N ILE A 226 -0.22 -4.83 12.86
CA ILE A 226 -0.29 -3.54 12.17
C ILE A 226 -1.65 -2.86 12.41
N ALA A 227 -2.75 -3.60 12.31
CA ALA A 227 -4.12 -3.11 12.44
C ALA A 227 -4.38 -2.32 13.72
N LYS A 228 -3.67 -2.62 14.80
CA LYS A 228 -3.77 -1.91 16.09
C LYS A 228 -3.40 -0.42 16.01
N TYR A 229 -2.68 -0.01 14.98
CA TYR A 229 -2.18 1.37 14.77
C TYR A 229 -2.83 2.06 13.58
N VAL A 230 -3.75 1.41 12.88
CA VAL A 230 -4.40 1.93 11.66
C VAL A 230 -5.65 2.72 12.04
N ASP A 231 -5.86 3.85 11.38
CA ASP A 231 -7.08 4.67 11.50
C ASP A 231 -8.05 4.35 10.34
N VAL A 232 -7.52 4.12 9.13
CA VAL A 232 -8.30 3.85 7.92
C VAL A 232 -7.84 2.54 7.31
N MET A 233 -8.70 1.53 7.35
CA MET A 233 -8.43 0.21 6.78
C MET A 233 -9.08 0.07 5.42
N ILE A 234 -8.33 -0.41 4.43
CA ILE A 234 -8.79 -0.62 3.06
C ILE A 234 -8.59 -2.09 2.70
N GLY A 235 -9.57 -2.69 2.04
CA GLY A 235 -9.50 -4.07 1.58
C GLY A 235 -10.84 -4.55 1.06
N ASN A 236 -10.82 -5.64 0.31
CA ASN A 236 -12.02 -6.38 -0.07
C ASN A 236 -12.26 -7.54 0.93
N GLU A 237 -13.30 -8.34 0.70
CA GLU A 237 -13.66 -9.46 1.58
C GLU A 237 -12.56 -10.53 1.70
N GLU A 238 -11.87 -10.82 0.58
CA GLU A 238 -10.76 -11.78 0.57
C GLU A 238 -9.60 -11.26 1.44
N ASP A 239 -9.32 -9.97 1.34
CA ASP A 239 -8.27 -9.32 2.13
C ASP A 239 -8.57 -9.40 3.63
N PHE A 240 -9.82 -9.08 4.06
CA PHE A 240 -10.23 -9.18 5.46
C PHE A 240 -10.17 -10.62 5.98
N THR A 241 -10.59 -11.59 5.15
CA THR A 241 -10.52 -13.00 5.52
C THR A 241 -9.07 -13.49 5.62
N ALA A 242 -8.25 -13.18 4.62
CA ALA A 242 -6.89 -13.67 4.55
C ALA A 242 -5.95 -13.00 5.57
N CYS A 243 -6.10 -11.68 5.78
CA CYS A 243 -5.19 -10.89 6.60
C CYS A 243 -5.65 -10.71 8.05
N LEU A 244 -6.96 -10.70 8.33
CA LEU A 244 -7.49 -10.43 9.66
C LEU A 244 -8.31 -11.59 10.23
N GLY A 245 -8.75 -12.53 9.39
CA GLY A 245 -9.50 -13.71 9.78
C GLY A 245 -11.01 -13.48 9.95
N PHE A 246 -11.56 -12.42 9.29
CA PHE A 246 -13.00 -12.18 9.25
C PHE A 246 -13.61 -12.82 8.00
N GLU A 247 -14.75 -13.50 8.15
CA GLU A 247 -15.42 -14.17 7.04
C GLU A 247 -16.74 -13.48 6.70
N VAL A 248 -17.07 -13.43 5.41
CA VAL A 248 -18.37 -12.98 4.93
C VAL A 248 -19.26 -14.19 4.74
N GLU A 249 -20.31 -14.31 5.57
CA GLU A 249 -21.28 -15.37 5.44
C GLU A 249 -22.10 -15.24 4.14
N GLY A 250 -22.28 -16.35 3.42
CA GLY A 250 -23.19 -16.44 2.27
C GLY A 250 -22.68 -15.85 0.97
N ASN A 251 -21.37 -15.66 0.80
CA ASN A 251 -20.81 -15.33 -0.50
C ASN A 251 -20.82 -16.54 -1.44
N ASP A 252 -21.38 -16.34 -2.64
CA ASP A 252 -21.21 -17.26 -3.75
C ASP A 252 -19.77 -17.14 -4.29
N ALA A 253 -19.06 -18.26 -4.37
CA ALA A 253 -17.70 -18.35 -4.90
C ALA A 253 -17.51 -17.72 -6.31
N ASN A 254 -18.61 -17.49 -7.02
CA ASN A 254 -18.61 -16.88 -8.37
C ASN A 254 -18.99 -15.40 -8.38
N LEU A 255 -19.17 -14.75 -7.22
CA LEU A 255 -19.55 -13.32 -7.08
C LEU A 255 -20.79 -12.90 -7.92
N LYS A 256 -21.68 -13.83 -8.25
CA LYS A 256 -22.88 -13.56 -9.05
C LYS A 256 -23.93 -12.74 -8.28
N LYS A 257 -23.84 -12.70 -6.96
CA LYS A 257 -24.73 -11.93 -6.10
C LYS A 257 -23.93 -11.34 -4.94
N LEU A 258 -23.90 -10.02 -4.87
CA LEU A 258 -23.31 -9.28 -3.74
C LEU A 258 -24.23 -9.44 -2.53
N ASN A 259 -23.70 -10.03 -1.46
CA ASN A 259 -24.39 -10.12 -0.17
C ASN A 259 -24.05 -8.89 0.70
N ILE A 260 -24.74 -7.77 0.47
CA ILE A 260 -24.50 -6.50 1.19
C ILE A 260 -24.66 -6.68 2.70
N ASP A 261 -25.66 -7.45 3.14
CA ASP A 261 -25.90 -7.69 4.57
C ASP A 261 -24.75 -8.49 5.22
N GLY A 262 -24.20 -9.47 4.52
CA GLY A 262 -22.99 -10.21 4.95
C GLY A 262 -21.77 -9.30 5.11
N TYR A 263 -21.56 -8.35 4.17
CA TYR A 263 -20.49 -7.34 4.29
C TYR A 263 -20.71 -6.43 5.48
N CYS A 264 -21.92 -5.89 5.66
CA CYS A 264 -22.25 -5.03 6.80
C CYS A 264 -22.02 -5.74 8.14
N LYS A 265 -22.38 -7.04 8.23
CA LYS A 265 -22.14 -7.88 9.40
C LYS A 265 -20.65 -8.03 9.68
N MET A 266 -19.85 -8.43 8.67
CA MET A 266 -18.40 -8.54 8.79
C MET A 266 -17.78 -7.21 9.27
N LEU A 267 -18.10 -6.09 8.63
CA LEU A 267 -17.55 -4.78 9.01
C LEU A 267 -17.94 -4.40 10.46
N SER A 268 -19.16 -4.75 10.90
CA SER A 268 -19.59 -4.55 12.29
C SER A 268 -18.75 -5.36 13.28
N GLU A 269 -18.33 -6.56 12.92
CA GLU A 269 -17.45 -7.39 13.75
C GLU A 269 -16.02 -6.83 13.75
N VAL A 270 -15.51 -6.40 12.60
CA VAL A 270 -14.19 -5.75 12.49
C VAL A 270 -14.09 -4.53 13.41
N VAL A 271 -15.09 -3.64 13.42
CA VAL A 271 -15.10 -2.45 14.28
C VAL A 271 -15.12 -2.79 15.77
N LYS A 272 -15.78 -3.88 16.17
CA LYS A 272 -15.77 -4.35 17.56
C LYS A 272 -14.38 -4.81 18.00
N VAL A 273 -13.65 -5.49 17.11
CA VAL A 273 -12.29 -6.01 17.39
C VAL A 273 -11.26 -4.88 17.30
N TYR A 274 -11.42 -3.96 16.35
CA TYR A 274 -10.52 -2.84 16.11
C TYR A 274 -11.23 -1.48 16.29
N PRO A 275 -11.50 -1.06 17.54
CA PRO A 275 -12.21 0.20 17.82
C PRO A 275 -11.38 1.45 17.46
N ASN A 276 -10.09 1.28 17.14
CA ASN A 276 -9.23 2.33 16.63
C ASN A 276 -9.52 2.71 15.18
N PHE A 277 -10.16 1.84 14.39
CA PHE A 277 -10.53 2.19 13.02
C PHE A 277 -11.58 3.31 13.01
N LYS A 278 -11.30 4.35 12.23
CA LYS A 278 -12.20 5.49 12.00
C LYS A 278 -12.93 5.38 10.66
N ALA A 279 -12.35 4.63 9.72
CA ALA A 279 -12.97 4.27 8.45
C ALA A 279 -12.50 2.88 8.00
N ILE A 280 -13.40 2.18 7.32
CA ILE A 280 -13.14 0.89 6.66
C ILE A 280 -13.75 0.94 5.27
#